data_65c1f0f7126cfd1702e1b341f384f051
#
_entry.id   65c1f0f7126cfd1702e1b341f384f051
#
_cell.length_a   1.000
_cell.length_b   1.000
_cell.length_c   1.000
_cell.angle_alpha   90.00
_cell.angle_beta   90.00
_cell.angle_gamma   90.00
#
_symmetry.space_group_name_H-M   'P 1'
#
loop_
_entity.id
_entity.type
_entity.pdbx_description
1 polymer ?
#
loop_
_entity_poly.entity_id
_entity_poly.type
_entity_poly.pdbx_seq_one_letter_code
_entity_poly.pdbx_strand_id
1 'polypeptide(L)' 'DARDHAYHARLLEAPRDVAILKLADRLHNVRTLWSCSPEKRQRKIEETRRWYLPLAEKHIILIHELETALVALETEAM' A
#
# COMPACT_ATOMS: atom_id res chain seq x y z
N ASP A 1 11.60 6.22 -9.14
CA ASP A 1 12.01 6.71 -10.45
C ASP A 1 10.79 7.08 -11.31
N ALA A 2 11.03 7.66 -12.48
CA ALA A 2 9.96 8.16 -13.34
C ALA A 2 8.98 7.09 -13.79
N ARG A 3 9.47 5.88 -14.03
CA ARG A 3 8.64 4.75 -14.46
C ARG A 3 7.69 4.32 -13.36
N ASP A 4 8.20 4.19 -12.14
CA ASP A 4 7.39 3.82 -10.99
C ASP A 4 6.35 4.90 -10.68
N HIS A 5 6.76 6.15 -10.80
CA HIS A 5 5.85 7.27 -10.58
C HIS A 5 4.69 7.25 -11.59
N ALA A 6 5.01 6.99 -12.87
CA ALA A 6 3.97 6.91 -13.91
C ALA A 6 3.02 5.75 -13.67
N TYR A 7 3.53 4.59 -13.22
CA TYR A 7 2.71 3.45 -12.87
C TYR A 7 1.73 3.79 -11.74
N HIS A 8 2.25 4.39 -10.67
CA HIS A 8 1.43 4.73 -9.51
C HIS A 8 0.40 5.82 -9.82
N ALA A 9 0.76 6.77 -10.68
CA ALA A 9 -0.19 7.80 -11.09
C ALA A 9 -1.36 7.19 -11.84
N ARG A 10 -1.10 6.21 -12.72
CA ARG A 10 -2.16 5.51 -13.45
C ARG A 10 -3.01 4.63 -12.53
N LEU A 11 -2.41 4.14 -11.43
CA LEU A 11 -3.13 3.35 -10.46
C LEU A 11 -4.31 4.12 -9.87
N LEU A 12 -4.13 5.42 -9.61
CA LEU A 12 -5.20 6.26 -9.06
C LEU A 12 -6.35 6.44 -10.03
N GLU A 13 -6.15 6.17 -11.32
CA GLU A 13 -7.18 6.27 -12.35
C GLU A 13 -7.85 4.93 -12.63
N ALA A 14 -7.42 3.86 -11.97
CA ALA A 14 -7.95 2.51 -12.21
C ALA A 14 -9.44 2.42 -11.87
N PRO A 15 -10.21 1.61 -12.63
CA PRO A 15 -11.60 1.33 -12.27
C PRO A 15 -11.69 0.66 -10.91
N ARG A 16 -12.88 0.76 -10.29
CA ARG A 16 -13.08 0.25 -8.94
C ARG A 16 -12.73 -1.24 -8.77
N ASP A 17 -13.11 -2.08 -9.73
CA ASP A 17 -12.81 -3.51 -9.64
C ASP A 17 -11.31 -3.80 -9.68
N VAL A 18 -10.58 -3.07 -10.51
CA VAL A 18 -9.12 -3.18 -10.55
C VAL A 18 -8.51 -2.65 -9.25
N ALA A 19 -9.04 -1.54 -8.74
CA ALA A 19 -8.57 -0.96 -7.49
C ALA A 19 -8.75 -1.93 -6.32
N ILE A 20 -9.89 -2.62 -6.26
CA ILE A 20 -10.14 -3.62 -5.22
C ILE A 20 -9.08 -4.71 -5.22
N LEU A 21 -8.75 -5.24 -6.41
CA LEU A 21 -7.74 -6.28 -6.54
C LEU A 21 -6.36 -5.78 -6.11
N LYS A 22 -5.99 -4.57 -6.54
CA LYS A 22 -4.70 -3.99 -6.20
C LYS A 22 -4.59 -3.72 -4.71
N LEU A 23 -5.65 -3.24 -4.08
CA LEU A 23 -5.67 -2.96 -2.65
C LEU A 23 -5.62 -4.23 -1.82
N ALA A 24 -6.35 -5.26 -2.22
CA ALA A 24 -6.31 -6.55 -1.52
C ALA A 24 -4.91 -7.16 -1.58
N ASP A 25 -4.28 -7.09 -2.75
CA ASP A 25 -2.93 -7.59 -2.94
C ASP A 25 -1.93 -6.83 -2.07
N ARG A 26 -2.04 -5.49 -2.05
CA ARG A 26 -1.16 -4.65 -1.24
C ARG A 26 -1.34 -4.91 0.25
N LEU A 27 -2.57 -5.10 0.70
CA LEU A 27 -2.86 -5.41 2.09
C LEU A 27 -2.19 -6.72 2.51
N HIS A 28 -2.28 -7.74 1.66
CA HIS A 28 -1.61 -9.01 1.91
C HIS A 28 -0.09 -8.81 2.00
N ASN A 29 0.48 -8.05 1.06
CA ASN A 29 1.92 -7.78 1.03
C ASN A 29 2.36 -7.05 2.30
N VAL A 30 1.61 -6.05 2.75
CA VAL A 30 1.94 -5.31 3.97
C VAL A 30 1.96 -6.24 5.19
N ARG A 31 0.99 -7.14 5.27
CA ARG A 31 0.89 -8.08 6.38
C ARG A 31 2.05 -9.07 6.44
N THR A 32 2.77 -9.26 5.35
CA THR A 32 3.90 -10.19 5.28
C THR A 32 5.26 -9.50 5.23
N LEU A 33 5.30 -8.18 5.24
CA LEU A 33 6.55 -7.42 5.11
C LEU A 33 7.48 -7.56 6.32
N TRP A 34 6.96 -8.02 7.45
CA TRP A 34 7.77 -8.17 8.66
C TRP A 34 8.97 -9.09 8.45
N SER A 35 8.89 -10.00 7.47
CA SER A 35 9.98 -10.93 7.16
C SER A 35 11.02 -10.35 6.21
N CYS A 36 10.82 -9.12 5.71
CA CYS A 36 11.73 -8.48 4.78
C CYS A 36 12.78 -7.64 5.51
N SER A 37 13.83 -7.23 4.78
CA SER A 37 14.84 -6.34 5.33
C SER A 37 14.23 -5.01 5.76
N PRO A 38 14.83 -4.31 6.76
CA PRO A 38 14.31 -3.01 7.18
C PRO A 38 14.20 -2.00 6.04
N GLU A 39 15.16 -1.99 5.11
CA GLU A 39 15.14 -1.07 3.98
C GLU A 39 13.98 -1.35 3.04
N LYS A 40 13.75 -2.61 2.71
CA LYS A 40 12.64 -2.99 1.84
C LYS A 40 11.31 -2.70 2.51
N ARG A 41 11.21 -3.00 3.80
CA ARG A 41 10.02 -2.76 4.60
C ARG A 41 9.66 -1.27 4.57
N GLN A 42 10.65 -0.42 4.83
CA GLN A 42 10.44 1.03 4.86
C GLN A 42 9.99 1.57 3.50
N ARG A 43 10.61 1.10 2.41
CA ARG A 43 10.21 1.51 1.06
C ARG A 43 8.76 1.14 0.77
N LYS A 44 8.37 -0.06 1.15
CA LYS A 44 7.00 -0.54 0.89
C LYS A 44 5.98 0.20 1.75
N ILE A 45 6.33 0.54 2.98
CA ILE A 45 5.47 1.34 3.84
C ILE A 45 5.24 2.71 3.20
N GLU A 46 6.30 3.38 2.76
CA GLU A 46 6.21 4.70 2.14
C GLU A 46 5.40 4.64 0.85
N GLU A 47 5.62 3.63 0.01
CA GLU A 47 4.88 3.44 -1.22
C GLU A 47 3.39 3.24 -0.95
N THR A 48 3.08 2.43 0.07
CA THR A 48 1.69 2.15 0.42
C THR A 48 0.99 3.41 0.92
N ARG A 49 1.65 4.20 1.78
CA ARG A 49 1.07 5.44 2.29
C ARG A 49 0.90 6.49 1.21
N ARG A 50 1.83 6.55 0.27
CA ARG A 50 1.81 7.57 -0.78
C ARG A 50 0.80 7.27 -1.88
N TRP A 51 0.66 6.00 -2.26
CA TRP A 51 -0.11 5.62 -3.44
C TRP A 51 -1.34 4.77 -3.16
N TYR A 52 -1.20 3.79 -2.28
CA TYR A 52 -2.29 2.83 -2.05
C TYR A 52 -3.32 3.32 -1.04
N LEU A 53 -2.91 4.04 0.00
CA LEU A 53 -3.88 4.64 0.91
C LEU A 53 -4.76 5.67 0.20
N PRO A 54 -4.22 6.59 -0.63
CA PRO A 54 -5.08 7.48 -1.41
C PRO A 54 -6.05 6.73 -2.34
N LEU A 55 -5.60 5.61 -2.91
CA LEU A 55 -6.47 4.78 -3.75
C LEU A 55 -7.61 4.18 -2.91
N ALA A 56 -7.28 3.69 -1.71
CA ALA A 56 -8.28 3.15 -0.79
C ALA A 56 -9.29 4.22 -0.39
N GLU A 57 -8.82 5.42 -0.11
CA GLU A 57 -9.68 6.55 0.25
C GLU A 57 -10.59 6.96 -0.89
N LYS A 58 -10.06 6.97 -2.12
CA LYS A 58 -10.84 7.32 -3.29
C LYS A 58 -12.03 6.39 -3.49
N HIS A 59 -11.83 5.09 -3.27
CA HIS A 59 -12.87 4.09 -3.46
C HIS A 59 -13.58 3.68 -2.17
N ILE A 60 -13.11 4.19 -1.03
CA ILE A 60 -13.65 3.88 0.31
C ILE A 60 -13.63 2.37 0.56
N ILE A 61 -12.45 1.77 0.35
CA ILE A 61 -12.24 0.32 0.47
C ILE A 61 -10.97 0.05 1.25
N LEU A 62 -11.08 -0.81 2.27
CA LEU A 62 -9.92 -1.34 3.00
C LEU A 62 -9.04 -0.27 3.66
N ILE A 63 -9.56 0.94 3.88
CA ILE A 63 -8.80 2.04 4.49
C ILE A 63 -8.33 1.64 5.88
N HIS A 64 -9.26 1.19 6.71
CA HIS A 64 -8.97 0.81 8.09
C HIS A 64 -8.01 -0.36 8.15
N GLU A 65 -8.22 -1.36 7.31
CA GLU A 65 -7.38 -2.55 7.27
C GLU A 65 -5.95 -2.22 6.88
N LEU A 66 -5.77 -1.36 5.86
CA LEU A 66 -4.44 -0.92 5.44
C LEU A 66 -3.74 -0.10 6.52
N GLU A 67 -4.46 0.85 7.12
CA GLU A 67 -3.89 1.68 8.18
C GLU A 67 -3.49 0.83 9.39
N THR A 68 -4.34 -0.11 9.79
CA THR A 68 -4.05 -1.00 10.91
C THR A 68 -2.81 -1.86 10.62
N ALA A 69 -2.72 -2.41 9.40
CA ALA A 69 -1.57 -3.23 9.01
C ALA A 69 -0.28 -2.41 8.98
N LEU A 70 -0.34 -1.16 8.47
CA LEU A 70 0.82 -0.29 8.42
C LEU A 70 1.30 0.11 9.82
N VAL A 71 0.37 0.47 10.69
CA VAL A 71 0.72 0.85 12.07
C VAL A 71 1.35 -0.34 12.80
N ALA A 72 0.79 -1.53 12.66
CA ALA A 72 1.34 -2.74 13.27
C ALA A 72 2.76 -3.00 12.78
N LEU A 73 3.00 -2.86 11.47
CA LEU A 73 4.30 -3.07 10.88
C LEU A 73 5.31 -2.03 11.37
N GLU A 74 4.91 -0.77 11.43
CA GLU A 74 5.76 0.32 11.90
C GLU A 74 6.09 0.16 13.38
N THR A 75 5.14 -0.29 14.18
CA THR A 75 5.35 -0.53 15.60
C THR A 75 6.33 -1.66 15.84
N GLU A 76 6.21 -2.74 15.09
CA GLU A 76 7.12 -3.88 15.20
C GLU A 76 8.54 -3.54 14.73
N ALA A 77 8.67 -2.61 13.80
CA ALA A 77 9.97 -2.19 13.28
C ALA A 77 10.77 -1.36 14.29
N MET A 78 10.10 -0.86 15.30
CA MET A 78 10.76 -0.10 16.38
C MET A 78 11.23 -1.01 17.49
#